data_4fe4711c52e00f57ae8314b35cadba3e
#
_entry.id   4fe4711c52e00f57ae8314b35cadba3e
#
_cell.length_a   1.000
_cell.length_b   1.000
_cell.length_c   1.000
_cell.angle_alpha   90.00
_cell.angle_beta   90.00
_cell.angle_gamma   90.00
#
_symmetry.space_group_name_H-M   'P 1'
#
loop_
_entity.id
_entity.type
_entity.pdbx_description
1 polymer ?
#
loop_
_entity_poly.entity_id
_entity_poly.type
_entity_poly.pdbx_seq_one_letter_code
_entity_poly.pdbx_strand_id
1 'polypeptide(L)'
;MGEGPLDLVYVPGFISHLDLHMESPVSANFFRRLAAFCRLIRFDKRGTGLSDRTDTIPTVEERMDDVRAVMDASGSTRAALSGFSEGSPMSIVFAATYPERTSALILYGGFARRAWAPDYLWGQTDEQLAARLNAIAEKWGQGNSIDSYSPSLANDQELRRFEGRMERSGASPGAAQALMRMNHAIDVRHVLPTISVPTLASLIKRFACHVSQIFRPRFSADRTRC
;
A
#
# COMPACT_ATOMS: atom_id res chain seq x y z
N MET A 1 14.45 -5.10 -10.81
CA MET A 1 15.69 -4.70 -10.12
C MET A 1 16.24 -5.91 -9.37
N GLY A 2 17.55 -6.13 -9.37
CA GLY A 2 18.18 -7.29 -8.68
C GLY A 2 17.99 -8.59 -9.46
N GLU A 3 18.82 -9.59 -9.11
CA GLU A 3 18.89 -10.92 -9.76
C GLU A 3 18.84 -12.06 -8.74
N GLY A 4 18.27 -11.79 -7.56
CA GLY A 4 18.15 -12.81 -6.51
C GLY A 4 17.19 -13.95 -6.90
N PRO A 5 17.25 -15.08 -6.20
CA PRO A 5 16.51 -16.29 -6.55
C PRO A 5 15.01 -16.21 -6.23
N LEU A 6 14.57 -15.16 -5.55
CA LEU A 6 13.19 -14.96 -5.14
C LEU A 6 12.60 -13.77 -5.87
N ASP A 7 11.39 -13.91 -6.42
CA ASP A 7 10.61 -12.80 -6.89
C ASP A 7 9.90 -12.12 -5.73
N LEU A 8 10.04 -10.80 -5.66
CA LEU A 8 9.33 -9.95 -4.71
C LEU A 8 8.57 -8.87 -5.49
N VAL A 9 7.25 -8.93 -5.46
CA VAL A 9 6.40 -7.87 -6.01
C VAL A 9 6.11 -6.85 -4.94
N TYR A 10 6.55 -5.61 -5.14
CA TYR A 10 6.20 -4.49 -4.26
C TYR A 10 4.90 -3.85 -4.75
N VAL A 11 3.84 -4.00 -3.97
CA VAL A 11 2.51 -3.44 -4.23
C VAL A 11 2.39 -2.11 -3.49
N PRO A 12 2.42 -0.97 -4.22
CA PRO A 12 2.52 0.34 -3.61
C PRO A 12 1.23 0.79 -2.88
N GLY A 13 1.38 1.80 -2.03
CA GLY A 13 0.29 2.43 -1.28
C GLY A 13 -0.59 3.33 -2.15
N PHE A 14 -1.25 4.30 -1.51
CA PHE A 14 -2.28 5.18 -2.06
C PHE A 14 -1.95 5.76 -3.44
N ILE A 15 -0.82 6.45 -3.56
CA ILE A 15 -0.23 6.90 -4.82
C ILE A 15 1.24 6.49 -4.88
N SER A 16 1.76 6.35 -6.07
CA SER A 16 3.16 6.04 -6.31
C SER A 16 3.65 6.67 -7.60
N HIS A 17 4.95 6.71 -7.76
CA HIS A 17 5.62 7.10 -8.99
C HIS A 17 7.00 6.46 -8.99
N LEU A 18 7.24 5.53 -9.92
CA LEU A 18 8.45 4.70 -9.94
C LEU A 18 9.74 5.52 -9.92
N ASP A 19 9.83 6.56 -10.76
CA ASP A 19 11.03 7.39 -10.88
C ASP A 19 11.25 8.23 -9.63
N LEU A 20 10.20 8.89 -9.12
CA LEU A 20 10.31 9.71 -7.91
C LEU A 20 10.73 8.90 -6.68
N HIS A 21 10.28 7.67 -6.56
CA HIS A 21 10.76 6.78 -5.51
C HIS A 21 12.28 6.55 -5.60
N MET A 22 12.86 6.56 -6.81
CA MET A 22 14.30 6.37 -6.98
C MET A 22 15.09 7.68 -6.85
N GLU A 23 14.45 8.84 -6.98
CA GLU A 23 15.06 10.13 -6.69
C GLU A 23 15.19 10.40 -5.18
N SER A 24 14.28 9.87 -4.36
CA SER A 24 14.38 9.95 -2.89
C SER A 24 15.51 9.04 -2.38
N PRO A 25 16.56 9.57 -1.70
CA PRO A 25 17.64 8.75 -1.18
C PRO A 25 17.15 7.65 -0.23
N VAL A 26 16.14 7.95 0.60
CA VAL A 26 15.56 7.01 1.56
C VAL A 26 14.83 5.86 0.83
N SER A 27 13.93 6.20 -0.10
CA SER A 27 13.18 5.20 -0.87
C SER A 27 14.11 4.39 -1.78
N ALA A 28 15.04 5.05 -2.46
CA ALA A 28 16.01 4.38 -3.33
C ALA A 28 16.88 3.38 -2.54
N ASN A 29 17.34 3.76 -1.34
CA ASN A 29 18.11 2.85 -0.47
C ASN A 29 17.26 1.66 -0.03
N PHE A 30 16.00 1.88 0.35
CA PHE A 30 15.07 0.81 0.69
C PHE A 30 14.94 -0.20 -0.47
N PHE A 31 14.64 0.27 -1.68
CA PHE A 31 14.46 -0.61 -2.84
C PHE A 31 15.78 -1.30 -3.27
N ARG A 32 16.92 -0.63 -3.19
CA ARG A 32 18.23 -1.26 -3.48
C ARG A 32 18.55 -2.36 -2.48
N ARG A 33 18.23 -2.17 -1.20
CA ARG A 33 18.42 -3.20 -0.18
C ARG A 33 17.53 -4.42 -0.40
N LEU A 34 16.29 -4.23 -0.81
CA LEU A 34 15.41 -5.34 -1.22
C LEU A 34 15.98 -6.05 -2.46
N ALA A 35 16.39 -5.31 -3.47
CA ALA A 35 16.95 -5.84 -4.70
C ALA A 35 18.31 -6.55 -4.52
N ALA A 36 18.96 -6.40 -3.36
CA ALA A 36 20.22 -7.09 -3.06
C ALA A 36 20.07 -8.61 -2.83
N PHE A 37 18.86 -9.07 -2.48
CA PHE A 37 18.60 -10.48 -2.21
C PHE A 37 17.43 -11.10 -3.00
N CYS A 38 16.71 -10.30 -3.79
CA CYS A 38 15.58 -10.78 -4.59
C CYS A 38 15.55 -10.11 -5.97
N ARG A 39 14.80 -10.69 -6.89
CA ARG A 39 14.35 -9.99 -8.08
C ARG A 39 13.13 -9.14 -7.72
N LEU A 40 13.36 -7.84 -7.47
CA LEU A 40 12.32 -6.90 -7.08
C LEU A 40 11.55 -6.41 -8.30
N ILE A 41 10.25 -6.67 -8.34
CA ILE A 41 9.30 -6.22 -9.34
C ILE A 41 8.51 -5.05 -8.73
N ARG A 42 8.53 -3.90 -9.41
CA ARG A 42 7.85 -2.68 -8.97
C ARG A 42 6.97 -2.16 -10.11
N PHE A 43 5.86 -1.58 -9.77
CA PHE A 43 4.92 -0.98 -10.72
C PHE A 43 4.17 0.19 -10.09
N ASP A 44 3.64 1.07 -10.91
CA ASP A 44 2.61 2.02 -10.50
C ASP A 44 1.25 1.43 -10.84
N LYS A 45 0.32 1.51 -9.89
CA LYS A 45 -1.05 1.02 -10.10
C LYS A 45 -1.74 1.84 -11.19
N ARG A 46 -2.68 1.23 -11.91
CA ARG A 46 -3.49 1.95 -12.89
C ARG A 46 -4.04 3.26 -12.31
N GLY A 47 -4.04 4.31 -13.07
CA GLY A 47 -4.47 5.65 -12.67
C GLY A 47 -3.45 6.44 -11.84
N THR A 48 -2.27 5.87 -11.51
CA THR A 48 -1.24 6.53 -10.71
C THR A 48 0.13 6.50 -11.38
N GLY A 49 1.01 7.43 -11.00
CA GLY A 49 2.41 7.49 -11.44
C GLY A 49 2.57 7.48 -12.95
N LEU A 50 3.38 6.55 -13.45
CA LEU A 50 3.68 6.36 -14.87
C LEU A 50 2.67 5.47 -15.60
N SER A 51 1.72 4.83 -14.88
CA SER A 51 0.67 4.05 -15.50
C SER A 51 -0.41 4.92 -16.13
N ASP A 52 -1.12 4.36 -17.12
CA ASP A 52 -2.20 5.05 -17.81
C ASP A 52 -3.26 5.58 -16.83
N ARG A 53 -3.77 6.75 -17.13
CA ARG A 53 -4.92 7.35 -16.41
C ARG A 53 -6.19 6.58 -16.78
N THR A 54 -7.07 6.42 -15.81
CA THR A 54 -8.33 5.72 -15.99
C THR A 54 -9.52 6.66 -15.79
N ASP A 55 -10.57 6.49 -16.58
CA ASP A 55 -11.80 7.26 -16.46
C ASP A 55 -12.66 6.77 -15.29
N THR A 56 -12.45 5.54 -14.85
CA THR A 56 -13.16 4.90 -13.74
C THR A 56 -12.20 4.58 -12.60
N ILE A 57 -12.74 4.49 -11.38
CA ILE A 57 -11.97 4.06 -10.22
C ILE A 57 -12.12 2.56 -10.10
N PRO A 58 -11.01 1.82 -10.27
CA PRO A 58 -11.04 0.37 -10.19
C PRO A 58 -11.30 -0.10 -8.75
N THR A 59 -12.04 -1.18 -8.61
CA THR A 59 -12.24 -1.88 -7.33
C THR A 59 -10.93 -2.48 -6.79
N VAL A 60 -10.92 -2.98 -5.56
CA VAL A 60 -9.75 -3.66 -5.01
C VAL A 60 -9.43 -4.95 -5.78
N GLU A 61 -10.47 -5.63 -6.30
CA GLU A 61 -10.35 -6.83 -7.10
C GLU A 61 -9.74 -6.55 -8.48
N GLU A 62 -10.17 -5.50 -9.16
CA GLU A 62 -9.57 -5.08 -10.43
C GLU A 62 -8.11 -4.66 -10.26
N ARG A 63 -7.78 -4.00 -9.14
CA ARG A 63 -6.40 -3.62 -8.81
C ARG A 63 -5.56 -4.83 -8.39
N MET A 64 -6.15 -5.83 -7.76
CA MET A 64 -5.50 -7.11 -7.50
C MET A 64 -5.13 -7.80 -8.83
N ASP A 65 -5.99 -7.71 -9.86
CA ASP A 65 -5.68 -8.26 -11.18
C ASP A 65 -4.50 -7.55 -11.86
N ASP A 66 -4.22 -6.29 -11.54
CA ASP A 66 -2.99 -5.61 -11.96
C ASP A 66 -1.74 -6.32 -11.43
N VAL A 67 -1.77 -6.85 -10.20
CA VAL A 67 -0.66 -7.62 -9.65
C VAL A 67 -0.41 -8.88 -10.49
N ARG A 68 -1.49 -9.56 -10.89
CA ARG A 68 -1.41 -10.73 -11.78
C ARG A 68 -0.78 -10.35 -13.12
N ALA A 69 -1.28 -9.29 -13.75
CA ALA A 69 -0.79 -8.82 -15.05
C ALA A 69 0.70 -8.42 -15.01
N VAL A 70 1.14 -7.77 -13.93
CA VAL A 70 2.55 -7.39 -13.70
C VAL A 70 3.43 -8.63 -13.51
N MET A 71 2.97 -9.63 -12.77
CA MET A 71 3.68 -10.90 -12.62
C MET A 71 3.82 -11.61 -13.97
N ASP A 72 2.73 -11.70 -14.74
CA ASP A 72 2.72 -12.33 -16.06
C ASP A 72 3.70 -11.62 -17.02
N ALA A 73 3.62 -10.29 -17.10
CA ALA A 73 4.50 -9.47 -17.94
C ALA A 73 5.99 -9.58 -17.56
N SER A 74 6.28 -9.82 -16.27
CA SER A 74 7.65 -10.00 -15.76
C SER A 74 8.12 -11.46 -15.82
N GLY A 75 7.29 -12.40 -16.29
CA GLY A 75 7.59 -13.83 -16.29
C GLY A 75 7.66 -14.45 -14.89
N SER A 76 7.03 -13.81 -13.89
CA SER A 76 7.00 -14.31 -12.52
C SER A 76 5.84 -15.30 -12.34
N THR A 77 6.14 -16.56 -12.14
CA THR A 77 5.11 -17.57 -11.88
C THR A 77 4.68 -17.63 -10.42
N ARG A 78 5.59 -17.28 -9.49
CA ARG A 78 5.34 -17.27 -8.05
C ARG A 78 6.23 -16.24 -7.36
N ALA A 79 5.65 -15.38 -6.53
CA ALA A 79 6.37 -14.29 -5.85
C ALA A 79 5.96 -14.13 -4.38
N ALA A 80 6.84 -13.56 -3.57
CA ALA A 80 6.43 -12.91 -2.35
C ALA A 80 5.78 -11.55 -2.70
N LEU A 81 4.73 -11.17 -1.98
CA LEU A 81 4.08 -9.87 -2.16
C LEU A 81 4.39 -8.98 -0.97
N SER A 82 4.90 -7.79 -1.24
CA SER A 82 5.13 -6.76 -0.22
C SER A 82 4.11 -5.64 -0.42
N GLY A 83 3.00 -5.72 0.31
CA GLY A 83 1.93 -4.71 0.29
C GLY A 83 2.22 -3.58 1.27
N PHE A 84 2.29 -2.35 0.75
CA PHE A 84 2.45 -1.14 1.55
C PHE A 84 1.11 -0.40 1.65
N SER A 85 0.65 -0.09 2.88
CA SER A 85 -0.60 0.66 3.11
C SER A 85 -1.78 0.04 2.33
N GLU A 86 -2.37 0.75 1.36
CA GLU A 86 -3.42 0.26 0.44
C GLU A 86 -3.00 -0.97 -0.39
N GLY A 87 -1.72 -1.12 -0.67
CA GLY A 87 -1.20 -2.33 -1.33
C GLY A 87 -1.38 -3.61 -0.51
N SER A 88 -1.59 -3.48 0.81
CA SER A 88 -1.83 -4.64 1.68
C SER A 88 -3.15 -5.34 1.39
N PRO A 89 -4.34 -4.68 1.35
CA PRO A 89 -5.58 -5.35 0.95
C PRO A 89 -5.52 -5.94 -0.46
N MET A 90 -4.87 -5.28 -1.42
CA MET A 90 -4.66 -5.86 -2.75
C MET A 90 -3.86 -7.17 -2.67
N SER A 91 -2.76 -7.18 -1.90
CA SER A 91 -1.91 -8.37 -1.72
C SER A 91 -2.66 -9.49 -0.98
N ILE A 92 -3.51 -9.16 -0.01
CA ILE A 92 -4.36 -10.10 0.71
C ILE A 92 -5.34 -10.77 -0.26
N VAL A 93 -6.07 -9.99 -1.06
CA VAL A 93 -7.04 -10.54 -2.04
C VAL A 93 -6.31 -11.40 -3.06
N PHE A 94 -5.13 -10.96 -3.56
CA PHE A 94 -4.33 -11.76 -4.48
C PHE A 94 -3.92 -13.11 -3.87
N ALA A 95 -3.40 -13.12 -2.65
CA ALA A 95 -2.94 -14.34 -1.99
C ALA A 95 -4.10 -15.31 -1.66
N ALA A 96 -5.30 -14.77 -1.39
CA ALA A 96 -6.51 -15.57 -1.21
C ALA A 96 -7.00 -16.19 -2.53
N THR A 97 -6.88 -15.45 -3.64
CA THR A 97 -7.34 -15.88 -4.97
C THR A 97 -6.34 -16.80 -5.67
N TYR A 98 -5.03 -16.52 -5.52
CA TYR A 98 -3.92 -17.22 -6.18
C TYR A 98 -2.87 -17.70 -5.16
N PRO A 99 -3.23 -18.60 -4.22
CA PRO A 99 -2.31 -19.07 -3.19
C PRO A 99 -1.10 -19.80 -3.80
N GLU A 100 -1.26 -20.48 -4.93
CA GLU A 100 -0.19 -21.16 -5.66
C GLU A 100 0.84 -20.20 -6.27
N ARG A 101 0.41 -18.98 -6.58
CA ARG A 101 1.26 -17.90 -7.13
C ARG A 101 1.91 -17.05 -6.04
N THR A 102 1.52 -17.23 -4.78
CA THR A 102 2.03 -16.46 -3.64
C THR A 102 2.95 -17.31 -2.80
N SER A 103 4.19 -16.89 -2.61
CA SER A 103 5.14 -17.61 -1.75
C SER A 103 5.10 -17.12 -0.30
N ALA A 104 4.83 -15.83 -0.09
CA ALA A 104 4.68 -15.19 1.21
C ALA A 104 4.00 -13.83 1.09
N LEU A 105 3.45 -13.33 2.19
CA LEU A 105 2.94 -11.95 2.32
C LEU A 105 3.78 -11.16 3.31
N ILE A 106 4.11 -9.92 2.93
CA ILE A 106 4.71 -8.90 3.79
C ILE A 106 3.78 -7.70 3.75
N LEU A 107 3.12 -7.40 4.86
CA LEU A 107 2.11 -6.35 4.98
C LEU A 107 2.66 -5.23 5.88
N TYR A 108 2.94 -4.06 5.31
CA TYR A 108 3.49 -2.93 6.04
C TYR A 108 2.51 -1.76 6.10
N GLY A 109 2.11 -1.38 7.32
CA GLY A 109 1.17 -0.28 7.53
C GLY A 109 -0.19 -0.48 6.86
N GLY A 110 -0.56 -1.74 6.65
CA GLY A 110 -1.78 -2.13 5.94
C GLY A 110 -3.01 -2.15 6.84
N PHE A 111 -4.14 -2.46 6.21
CA PHE A 111 -5.43 -2.63 6.86
C PHE A 111 -6.25 -3.68 6.10
N ALA A 112 -7.15 -4.36 6.80
CA ALA A 112 -8.12 -5.27 6.18
C ALA A 112 -9.47 -4.58 5.94
N ARG A 113 -9.78 -3.56 6.74
CA ARG A 113 -10.92 -2.66 6.58
C ARG A 113 -10.46 -1.24 6.82
N ARG A 114 -11.01 -0.27 6.07
CA ARG A 114 -10.69 1.14 6.26
C ARG A 114 -11.75 1.90 7.03
N ALA A 115 -13.02 1.75 6.67
CA ALA A 115 -14.12 2.45 7.30
C ALA A 115 -14.39 1.97 8.72
N TRP A 116 -14.82 2.90 9.57
CA TRP A 116 -15.36 2.58 10.89
C TRP A 116 -16.60 1.68 10.79
N ALA A 117 -16.76 0.80 11.78
CA ALA A 117 -17.98 0.03 11.98
C ALA A 117 -18.12 -0.34 13.47
N PRO A 118 -19.32 -0.75 13.93
CA PRO A 118 -19.52 -1.16 15.31
C PRO A 118 -18.61 -2.32 15.75
N ASP A 119 -18.21 -3.17 14.81
CA ASP A 119 -17.26 -4.27 15.00
C ASP A 119 -15.82 -3.91 14.59
N TYR A 120 -15.56 -2.62 14.25
CA TYR A 120 -14.25 -2.10 13.80
C TYR A 120 -14.06 -0.64 14.22
N LEU A 121 -13.95 -0.40 15.52
CA LEU A 121 -14.01 0.94 16.14
C LEU A 121 -12.85 1.89 15.78
N TRP A 122 -11.76 1.36 15.27
CA TRP A 122 -10.55 2.11 14.89
C TRP A 122 -10.52 2.50 13.41
N GLY A 123 -11.55 2.14 12.68
CA GLY A 123 -11.73 2.55 11.30
C GLY A 123 -11.92 4.07 11.18
N GLN A 124 -11.70 4.57 9.98
CA GLN A 124 -11.92 5.98 9.65
C GLN A 124 -13.42 6.28 9.59
N THR A 125 -13.88 7.32 10.32
CA THR A 125 -15.28 7.77 10.23
C THR A 125 -15.55 8.53 8.94
N ASP A 126 -16.83 8.73 8.61
CA ASP A 126 -17.23 9.50 7.42
C ASP A 126 -16.80 10.96 7.53
N GLU A 127 -16.81 11.55 8.73
CA GLU A 127 -16.35 12.92 8.98
C GLU A 127 -14.83 13.03 8.74
N GLN A 128 -14.07 12.03 9.16
CA GLN A 128 -12.62 11.98 8.92
C GLN A 128 -12.32 11.79 7.42
N LEU A 129 -13.12 11.00 6.71
CA LEU A 129 -13.03 10.89 5.26
C LEU A 129 -13.32 12.23 4.59
N ALA A 130 -14.42 12.89 4.95
CA ALA A 130 -14.80 14.19 4.40
C ALA A 130 -13.69 15.23 4.61
N ALA A 131 -13.12 15.29 5.81
CA ALA A 131 -12.00 16.19 6.10
C ALA A 131 -10.77 15.91 5.20
N ARG A 132 -10.44 14.64 4.96
CA ARG A 132 -9.35 14.28 4.04
C ARG A 132 -9.65 14.64 2.59
N LEU A 133 -10.87 14.43 2.13
CA LEU A 133 -11.29 14.80 0.77
C LEU A 133 -11.18 16.31 0.55
N ASN A 134 -11.60 17.10 1.54
CA ASN A 134 -11.47 18.57 1.50
C ASN A 134 -9.99 18.98 1.48
N ALA A 135 -9.16 18.37 2.31
CA ALA A 135 -7.72 18.66 2.31
C ALA A 135 -7.06 18.32 0.97
N ILE A 136 -7.48 17.25 0.29
CA ILE A 136 -7.04 16.93 -1.07
C ILE A 136 -7.50 18.02 -2.05
N ALA A 137 -8.77 18.43 -2.00
CA ALA A 137 -9.29 19.46 -2.89
C ALA A 137 -8.53 20.80 -2.78
N GLU A 138 -8.19 21.20 -1.56
CA GLU A 138 -7.60 22.51 -1.27
C GLU A 138 -6.07 22.54 -1.36
N LYS A 139 -5.41 21.43 -0.99
CA LYS A 139 -3.98 21.42 -0.67
C LYS A 139 -3.17 20.36 -1.43
N TRP A 140 -3.77 19.68 -2.41
CA TRP A 140 -3.06 18.67 -3.19
C TRP A 140 -1.86 19.26 -3.93
N GLY A 141 -0.75 18.58 -3.88
CA GLY A 141 0.49 19.03 -4.49
C GLY A 141 1.33 19.97 -3.63
N GLN A 142 0.92 20.22 -2.39
CA GLN A 142 1.68 21.03 -1.42
C GLN A 142 2.48 20.19 -0.41
N GLY A 143 2.33 18.84 -0.45
CA GLY A 143 3.02 17.91 0.44
C GLY A 143 2.42 17.86 1.85
N ASN A 144 1.17 18.27 2.00
CA ASN A 144 0.50 18.27 3.32
C ASN A 144 0.10 16.87 3.78
N SER A 145 0.16 15.86 2.91
CA SER A 145 -0.04 14.45 3.30
C SER A 145 0.94 14.00 4.39
N ILE A 146 2.17 14.57 4.43
CA ILE A 146 3.17 14.27 5.46
C ILE A 146 2.65 14.53 6.88
N ASP A 147 1.80 15.54 7.07
CA ASP A 147 1.26 15.90 8.39
C ASP A 147 0.46 14.75 9.02
N SER A 148 -0.10 13.88 8.19
CA SER A 148 -0.89 12.74 8.65
C SER A 148 -0.11 11.45 8.84
N TYR A 149 0.91 11.15 8.01
CA TYR A 149 1.63 9.88 8.11
C TYR A 149 3.01 9.98 8.75
N SER A 150 3.63 11.16 8.73
CA SER A 150 4.94 11.42 9.38
C SER A 150 4.98 12.78 10.09
N PRO A 151 4.12 13.01 11.09
CA PRO A 151 4.00 14.31 11.73
C PRO A 151 5.31 14.79 12.39
N SER A 152 6.21 13.90 12.78
CA SER A 152 7.54 14.24 13.28
C SER A 152 8.44 14.90 12.22
N LEU A 153 8.14 14.73 10.95
CA LEU A 153 8.85 15.30 9.81
C LEU A 153 8.06 16.42 9.12
N ALA A 154 6.94 16.84 9.68
CA ALA A 154 6.05 17.85 9.09
C ALA A 154 6.75 19.20 8.83
N ASN A 155 7.80 19.53 9.61
CA ASN A 155 8.58 20.75 9.46
C ASN A 155 9.77 20.62 8.46
N ASP A 156 10.01 19.42 7.93
CA ASP A 156 11.05 19.21 6.93
C ASP A 156 10.56 19.74 5.57
N GLN A 157 11.11 20.89 5.16
CA GLN A 157 10.69 21.57 3.95
C GLN A 157 11.14 20.85 2.66
N GLU A 158 12.24 20.12 2.70
CA GLU A 158 12.72 19.34 1.56
C GLU A 158 11.82 18.14 1.32
N LEU A 159 11.51 17.41 2.38
CA LEU A 159 10.57 16.29 2.33
C LEU A 159 9.18 16.76 1.91
N ARG A 160 8.68 17.89 2.42
CA ARG A 160 7.40 18.46 2.02
C ARG A 160 7.35 18.81 0.53
N ARG A 161 8.42 19.40 -0.03
CA ARG A 161 8.52 19.67 -1.47
C ARG A 161 8.52 18.38 -2.28
N PHE A 162 9.24 17.37 -1.82
CA PHE A 162 9.27 16.06 -2.45
C PHE A 162 7.88 15.40 -2.45
N GLU A 163 7.18 15.39 -1.31
CA GLU A 163 5.83 14.87 -1.19
C GLU A 163 4.83 15.62 -2.08
N GLY A 164 4.91 16.96 -2.12
CA GLY A 164 4.08 17.75 -3.02
C GLY A 164 4.32 17.42 -4.50
N ARG A 165 5.55 17.10 -4.85
CA ARG A 165 5.91 16.63 -6.20
C ARG A 165 5.35 15.21 -6.44
N MET A 166 5.46 14.31 -5.46
CA MET A 166 4.88 12.96 -5.51
C MET A 166 3.35 13.02 -5.69
N GLU A 167 2.66 13.88 -4.94
CA GLU A 167 1.22 14.10 -5.06
C GLU A 167 0.83 14.51 -6.49
N ARG A 168 1.47 15.56 -7.05
CA ARG A 168 1.15 16.07 -8.39
C ARG A 168 1.47 15.09 -9.52
N SER A 169 2.59 14.38 -9.41
CA SER A 169 3.01 13.41 -10.42
C SER A 169 2.26 12.08 -10.31
N GLY A 170 1.88 11.71 -9.09
CA GLY A 170 1.20 10.45 -8.81
C GLY A 170 -0.26 10.42 -9.23
N ALA A 171 -1.01 11.52 -9.03
CA ALA A 171 -2.44 11.61 -9.40
C ALA A 171 -2.93 13.05 -9.47
N SER A 172 -3.99 13.30 -10.23
CA SER A 172 -4.73 14.56 -10.15
C SER A 172 -5.51 14.66 -8.82
N PRO A 173 -5.88 15.85 -8.34
CA PRO A 173 -6.69 15.98 -7.12
C PRO A 173 -7.98 15.17 -7.17
N GLY A 174 -8.70 15.22 -8.29
CA GLY A 174 -9.94 14.45 -8.47
C GLY A 174 -9.72 12.94 -8.43
N ALA A 175 -8.66 12.43 -9.09
CA ALA A 175 -8.28 11.02 -9.04
C ALA A 175 -7.88 10.63 -7.61
N ALA A 176 -7.14 11.46 -6.89
CA ALA A 176 -6.75 11.21 -5.51
C ALA A 176 -7.96 11.14 -4.57
N GLN A 177 -8.94 12.06 -4.71
CA GLN A 177 -10.18 11.99 -3.94
C GLN A 177 -10.96 10.70 -4.23
N ALA A 178 -11.05 10.34 -5.48
CA ALA A 178 -11.77 9.18 -5.92
C ALA A 178 -11.11 7.87 -5.41
N LEU A 179 -9.78 7.78 -5.47
CA LEU A 179 -9.01 6.69 -4.84
C LEU A 179 -9.22 6.66 -3.31
N MET A 180 -9.31 7.81 -2.66
CA MET A 180 -9.53 7.87 -1.21
C MET A 180 -10.92 7.33 -0.82
N ARG A 181 -11.97 7.62 -1.63
CA ARG A 181 -13.30 7.03 -1.43
C ARG A 181 -13.30 5.52 -1.63
N MET A 182 -12.63 5.04 -2.69
CA MET A 182 -12.49 3.61 -2.93
C MET A 182 -11.77 2.92 -1.76
N ASN A 183 -10.66 3.50 -1.28
CA ASN A 183 -9.94 2.97 -0.14
C ASN A 183 -10.80 2.91 1.13
N HIS A 184 -11.65 3.90 1.35
CA HIS A 184 -12.57 3.91 2.49
C HIS A 184 -13.57 2.75 2.44
N ALA A 185 -14.00 2.36 1.25
CA ALA A 185 -14.93 1.25 1.06
C ALA A 185 -14.29 -0.16 1.20
N ILE A 186 -12.95 -0.25 1.26
CA ILE A 186 -12.28 -1.56 1.36
C ILE A 186 -12.65 -2.28 2.67
N ASP A 187 -13.13 -3.52 2.53
CA ASP A 187 -13.26 -4.50 3.61
C ASP A 187 -12.94 -5.90 3.07
N VAL A 188 -11.74 -6.37 3.33
CA VAL A 188 -11.25 -7.69 2.92
C VAL A 188 -11.13 -8.67 4.09
N ARG A 189 -11.80 -8.39 5.21
CA ARG A 189 -11.73 -9.24 6.42
C ARG A 189 -12.25 -10.65 6.17
N HIS A 190 -13.23 -10.78 5.27
CA HIS A 190 -13.87 -12.05 4.95
C HIS A 190 -12.92 -13.06 4.27
N VAL A 191 -11.87 -12.60 3.59
CA VAL A 191 -10.88 -13.48 2.95
C VAL A 191 -9.69 -13.82 3.86
N LEU A 192 -9.50 -13.14 4.98
CA LEU A 192 -8.35 -13.39 5.86
C LEU A 192 -8.24 -14.84 6.35
N PRO A 193 -9.34 -15.55 6.70
CA PRO A 193 -9.26 -16.94 7.12
C PRO A 193 -8.76 -17.91 6.05
N THR A 194 -8.80 -17.52 4.76
CA THR A 194 -8.35 -18.36 3.64
C THR A 194 -6.85 -18.20 3.33
N ILE A 195 -6.18 -17.24 3.97
CA ILE A 195 -4.74 -17.02 3.76
C ILE A 195 -3.96 -18.20 4.35
N SER A 196 -3.30 -18.95 3.49
CA SER A 196 -2.53 -20.15 3.83
C SER A 196 -1.02 -19.96 3.72
N VAL A 197 -0.57 -18.84 3.14
CA VAL A 197 0.86 -18.55 2.93
C VAL A 197 1.51 -17.90 4.16
N PRO A 198 2.83 -18.08 4.38
CA PRO A 198 3.55 -17.36 5.43
C PRO A 198 3.33 -15.86 5.34
N THR A 199 2.97 -15.23 6.45
CA THR A 199 2.62 -13.81 6.47
C THR A 199 3.35 -13.07 7.59
N LEU A 200 4.05 -11.99 7.22
CA LEU A 200 4.64 -11.01 8.13
C LEU A 200 3.81 -9.73 8.08
N ALA A 201 3.21 -9.34 9.19
CA ALA A 201 2.53 -8.06 9.31
C ALA A 201 3.33 -7.12 10.20
N SER A 202 3.74 -5.97 9.65
CA SER A 202 4.41 -4.90 10.38
C SER A 202 3.53 -3.66 10.43
N LEU A 203 3.40 -3.08 11.62
CA LEU A 203 2.47 -2.00 11.89
C LEU A 203 3.22 -0.70 12.09
N ILE A 204 2.64 0.40 11.63
CA ILE A 204 3.05 1.74 12.02
C ILE A 204 2.42 2.02 13.39
N LYS A 205 3.21 2.47 14.36
CA LYS A 205 2.82 2.63 15.79
C LYS A 205 1.45 3.30 16.04
N ARG A 206 1.00 4.18 15.17
CA ARG A 206 -0.32 4.84 15.23
C ARG A 206 -1.50 3.93 14.81
N PHE A 207 -1.22 2.82 14.15
CA PHE A 207 -2.19 1.81 13.72
C PHE A 207 -2.00 0.47 14.44
N ALA A 208 -1.03 0.39 15.35
CA ALA A 208 -0.51 -0.86 15.93
C ALA A 208 -1.48 -1.58 16.88
N CYS A 209 -2.42 -0.89 17.51
CA CYS A 209 -3.33 -1.54 18.47
C CYS A 209 -4.29 -2.57 17.85
N HIS A 210 -4.35 -2.71 16.53
CA HIS A 210 -5.54 -3.21 15.88
C HIS A 210 -5.36 -4.48 15.04
N VAL A 211 -4.14 -4.82 14.65
CA VAL A 211 -3.89 -6.00 13.80
C VAL A 211 -3.64 -7.27 14.63
N SER A 212 -3.23 -7.13 15.89
CA SER A 212 -3.08 -8.28 16.79
C SER A 212 -4.40 -9.02 17.06
N GLN A 213 -5.54 -8.38 16.83
CA GLN A 213 -6.87 -9.02 16.95
C GLN A 213 -7.36 -9.66 15.65
N ILE A 214 -6.83 -9.26 14.49
CA ILE A 214 -7.21 -9.77 13.18
C ILE A 214 -6.49 -11.09 12.87
N PHE A 215 -5.24 -11.22 13.29
CA PHE A 215 -4.45 -12.42 13.12
C PHE A 215 -4.36 -13.18 14.46
N ARG A 216 -5.28 -14.11 14.72
CA ARG A 216 -5.13 -15.10 15.81
C ARG A 216 -3.91 -16.00 15.53
N PRO A 217 -3.29 -16.63 16.55
CA PRO A 217 -1.87 -17.01 16.63
C PRO A 217 -1.42 -18.20 15.76
N ARG A 218 -1.71 -18.18 14.47
CA ARG A 218 -0.97 -18.97 13.49
C ARG A 218 0.24 -18.21 12.92
N PHE A 219 0.38 -16.93 13.29
CA PHE A 219 1.43 -16.05 12.82
C PHE A 219 2.35 -15.68 13.99
N SER A 220 3.65 -15.94 13.87
CA SER A 220 4.65 -15.48 14.84
C SER A 220 4.71 -13.96 14.78
N ALA A 221 3.97 -13.29 15.67
CA ALA A 221 4.22 -11.89 15.97
C ALA A 221 5.53 -11.85 16.76
N ASP A 222 6.57 -11.26 16.19
CA ASP A 222 7.76 -10.90 16.95
C ASP A 222 7.35 -9.83 17.99
N ARG A 223 7.21 -10.27 19.25
CA ARG A 223 6.78 -9.44 20.39
C ARG A 223 7.94 -8.65 20.98
N THR A 224 8.91 -8.25 20.20
CA THR A 224 10.01 -7.48 20.75
C THR A 224 9.92 -6.01 20.39
N ARG A 225 9.57 -5.27 21.48
CA ARG A 225 9.66 -3.84 21.74
C ARG A 225 8.44 -2.98 21.35
N CYS A 226 7.56 -2.88 22.32
CA CYS A 226 6.88 -1.60 22.64
C CYS A 226 7.88 -0.58 23.17
#